data_8267c1e96f346d2614e46dcd6c46cd35
#
_entry.id   8267c1e96f346d2614e46dcd6c46cd35
#
_cell.length_a   1.000
_cell.length_b   1.000
_cell.length_c   1.000
_cell.angle_alpha   90.00
_cell.angle_beta   90.00
_cell.angle_gamma   90.00
#
_symmetry.space_group_name_H-M   'P 1'
#
loop_
_entity.id
_entity.type
_entity.pdbx_description
1 polymer ?
#
loop_
_entity_poly.entity_id
_entity_poly.type
_entity_poly.pdbx_seq_one_letter_code
_entity_poly.pdbx_strand_id
1 'polypeptide(L)'
;MNRNWVYSLFALWIVCSFACTQPKPVANVDVQKENFVFSIKGTDTLSLDKYELPSISPASKKPVMIFAFGGGFKGGDKADKGYIPYFEFLARNGFVVVSTDYRTTL
;
A
#
# COMPACT_ATOMS: atom_id res chain seq x y z
N MET A 1 48.64 -32.92 1.12
CA MET A 1 47.24 -32.48 1.20
C MET A 1 47.24 -30.95 1.15
N ASN A 2 46.86 -30.37 0.00
CA ASN A 2 47.03 -28.94 -0.28
C ASN A 2 46.02 -28.08 0.47
N ARG A 3 46.54 -27.26 1.37
CA ARG A 3 45.83 -26.28 2.22
C ARG A 3 45.00 -25.25 1.44
N ASN A 4 45.16 -25.17 0.12
CA ASN A 4 44.49 -24.22 -0.77
C ASN A 4 43.04 -24.60 -1.14
N TRP A 5 42.66 -25.86 -0.88
CA TRP A 5 41.30 -26.33 -1.24
C TRP A 5 40.24 -25.85 -0.24
N VAL A 6 40.65 -25.64 1.02
CA VAL A 6 39.75 -25.16 2.07
C VAL A 6 39.33 -23.69 1.85
N TYR A 7 40.23 -22.86 1.30
CA TYR A 7 39.93 -21.45 1.01
C TYR A 7 39.01 -21.28 -0.19
N SER A 8 39.03 -22.22 -1.12
CA SER A 8 38.16 -22.20 -2.32
C SER A 8 36.70 -22.49 -1.97
N LEU A 9 36.42 -23.31 -0.96
CA LEU A 9 35.07 -23.59 -0.49
C LEU A 9 34.48 -22.47 0.38
N PHE A 10 35.34 -21.72 1.11
CA PHE A 10 34.90 -20.56 1.89
C PHE A 10 34.55 -19.35 1.01
N ALA A 11 35.22 -19.17 -0.11
CA ALA A 11 34.94 -18.07 -1.04
C ALA A 11 33.61 -18.23 -1.77
N LEU A 12 33.10 -19.45 -1.95
CA LEU A 12 31.84 -19.73 -2.64
C LEU A 12 30.60 -19.47 -1.75
N TRP A 13 30.77 -19.43 -0.44
CA TRP A 13 29.65 -19.21 0.52
C TRP A 13 29.30 -17.74 0.74
N ILE A 14 30.21 -16.82 0.40
CA ILE A 14 30.03 -15.37 0.63
C ILE A 14 29.20 -14.69 -0.49
N VAL A 15 29.08 -15.32 -1.65
CA VAL A 15 28.41 -14.70 -2.84
C VAL A 15 26.89 -14.84 -2.81
N CYS A 16 26.30 -15.67 -1.95
CA CYS A 16 24.85 -15.92 -1.91
C CYS A 16 24.04 -14.96 -1.00
N SER A 17 24.67 -13.95 -0.36
CA SER A 17 23.99 -13.12 0.65
C SER A 17 23.52 -11.75 0.16
N PHE A 18 23.60 -11.43 -1.14
CA PHE A 18 23.32 -10.08 -1.66
C PHE A 18 22.25 -10.02 -2.75
N ALA A 19 21.12 -10.63 -2.56
CA ALA A 19 20.01 -10.48 -3.52
C ALA A 19 18.66 -10.26 -2.83
N CYS A 20 18.60 -9.41 -1.81
CA CYS A 20 17.35 -8.82 -1.38
C CYS A 20 17.38 -7.33 -1.77
N THR A 21 17.21 -7.05 -3.04
CA THR A 21 16.98 -5.68 -3.53
C THR A 21 15.57 -5.28 -3.13
N GLN A 22 15.44 -4.57 -2.03
CA GLN A 22 14.19 -3.91 -1.69
C GLN A 22 13.89 -2.87 -2.78
N PRO A 23 12.70 -2.83 -3.35
CA PRO A 23 12.32 -1.80 -4.29
C PRO A 23 12.45 -0.44 -3.62
N LYS A 24 13.27 0.43 -4.20
CA LYS A 24 13.48 1.80 -3.70
C LYS A 24 12.15 2.55 -3.77
N PRO A 25 11.70 3.24 -2.70
CA PRO A 25 10.50 4.06 -2.76
C PRO A 25 10.63 5.08 -3.89
N VAL A 26 9.64 5.15 -4.75
CA VAL A 26 9.60 6.11 -5.86
C VAL A 26 9.29 7.49 -5.27
N ALA A 27 10.31 8.30 -5.03
CA ALA A 27 10.26 9.52 -4.22
C ALA A 27 9.54 10.72 -4.86
N ASN A 28 9.20 10.70 -6.15
CA ASN A 28 8.72 11.88 -6.87
C ASN A 28 7.48 11.65 -7.76
N VAL A 29 6.67 10.64 -7.48
CA VAL A 29 5.40 10.44 -8.19
C VAL A 29 4.26 10.78 -7.25
N ASP A 30 3.34 11.65 -7.70
CA ASP A 30 2.17 12.02 -6.90
C ASP A 30 1.19 10.85 -6.79
N VAL A 31 0.72 10.63 -5.56
CA VAL A 31 -0.33 9.66 -5.29
C VAL A 31 -1.64 10.18 -5.87
N GLN A 32 -2.27 9.39 -6.72
CA GLN A 32 -3.58 9.72 -7.26
C GLN A 32 -4.66 9.33 -6.26
N LYS A 33 -5.62 10.23 -6.07
CA LYS A 33 -6.83 10.00 -5.29
C LYS A 33 -8.03 10.02 -6.20
N GLU A 34 -8.83 8.95 -6.16
CA GLU A 34 -10.11 8.84 -6.88
C GLU A 34 -11.23 8.50 -5.89
N ASN A 35 -12.42 9.08 -6.10
CA ASN A 35 -13.62 8.81 -5.29
C ASN A 35 -14.64 8.01 -6.11
N PHE A 36 -15.20 6.96 -5.50
CA PHE A 36 -16.23 6.12 -6.11
C PHE A 36 -17.43 5.98 -5.18
N VAL A 37 -18.62 6.31 -5.68
CA VAL A 37 -19.88 6.03 -4.99
C VAL A 37 -20.26 4.57 -5.25
N PHE A 38 -20.43 3.78 -4.21
CA PHE A 38 -20.76 2.37 -4.33
C PHE A 38 -22.18 2.03 -3.83
N SER A 39 -22.82 2.92 -3.05
CA SER A 39 -24.19 2.69 -2.59
C SER A 39 -24.90 4.00 -2.26
N ILE A 40 -26.20 4.05 -2.60
CA ILE A 40 -27.10 5.11 -2.18
C ILE A 40 -28.28 4.44 -1.46
N LYS A 41 -28.52 4.80 -0.21
CA LYS A 41 -29.56 4.25 0.65
C LYS A 41 -30.37 5.38 1.29
N GLY A 42 -31.51 5.70 0.69
CA GLY A 42 -32.31 6.85 1.14
C GLY A 42 -31.53 8.16 0.92
N THR A 43 -31.22 8.88 1.98
CA THR A 43 -30.42 10.11 1.96
C THR A 43 -28.93 9.85 2.06
N ASP A 44 -28.48 8.62 2.39
CA ASP A 44 -27.08 8.28 2.63
C ASP A 44 -26.40 7.89 1.34
N THR A 45 -25.34 8.60 1.00
CA THR A 45 -24.44 8.26 -0.10
C THR A 45 -23.16 7.71 0.46
N LEU A 46 -22.87 6.43 0.18
CA LEU A 46 -21.66 5.77 0.59
C LEU A 46 -20.65 5.73 -0.53
N SER A 47 -19.44 6.20 -0.24
CA SER A 47 -18.37 6.26 -1.20
C SER A 47 -17.06 5.73 -0.62
N LEU A 48 -16.10 5.46 -1.49
CA LEU A 48 -14.75 5.09 -1.12
C LEU A 48 -13.76 6.01 -1.82
N ASP A 49 -12.63 6.23 -1.16
CA ASP A 49 -11.48 6.94 -1.73
C ASP A 49 -10.38 5.91 -2.02
N LYS A 50 -9.91 5.86 -3.26
CA LYS A 50 -8.80 5.03 -3.70
C LYS A 50 -7.55 5.89 -3.82
N TYR A 51 -6.45 5.44 -3.21
CA TYR A 51 -5.13 6.05 -3.31
C TYR A 51 -4.17 5.07 -3.95
N GLU A 52 -3.51 5.45 -5.03
CA GLU A 52 -2.51 4.63 -5.70
C GLU A 52 -1.48 5.48 -6.45
N LEU A 53 -0.31 4.90 -6.73
CA LEU A 53 0.58 5.47 -7.74
C LEU A 53 0.08 5.13 -9.14
N PRO A 54 0.25 6.06 -10.12
CA PRO A 54 -0.03 5.77 -11.52
C PRO A 54 0.66 4.48 -11.95
N SER A 55 -0.09 3.58 -12.56
CA SER A 55 0.46 2.33 -13.08
C SER A 55 1.18 2.57 -14.40
N ILE A 56 2.45 2.21 -14.46
CA ILE A 56 3.22 2.21 -15.72
C ILE A 56 2.79 1.02 -16.59
N SER A 57 2.22 -0.04 -15.99
CA SER A 57 1.72 -1.22 -16.69
C SER A 57 0.39 -1.69 -16.11
N PRO A 58 -0.66 -1.84 -16.93
CA PRO A 58 -1.96 -2.32 -16.47
C PRO A 58 -1.97 -3.79 -16.01
N ALA A 59 -0.92 -4.56 -16.31
CA ALA A 59 -0.79 -5.96 -15.93
C ALA A 59 -0.18 -6.16 -14.52
N SER A 60 0.26 -5.11 -13.85
CA SER A 60 0.88 -5.19 -12.53
C SER A 60 -0.18 -5.39 -11.45
N LYS A 61 -0.22 -6.58 -10.83
CA LYS A 61 -1.06 -6.85 -9.65
C LYS A 61 -0.46 -6.15 -8.44
N LYS A 62 -1.23 -5.26 -7.81
CA LYS A 62 -0.87 -4.58 -6.57
C LYS A 62 -1.66 -5.15 -5.41
N PRO A 63 -1.08 -5.30 -4.21
CA PRO A 63 -1.84 -5.64 -3.02
C PRO A 63 -2.81 -4.50 -2.67
N VAL A 64 -4.00 -4.85 -2.20
CA VAL A 64 -5.04 -3.88 -1.80
C VAL A 64 -5.14 -3.83 -0.29
N MET A 65 -5.10 -2.63 0.28
CA MET A 65 -5.37 -2.34 1.68
C MET A 65 -6.74 -1.67 1.78
N ILE A 66 -7.66 -2.24 2.53
CA ILE A 66 -8.96 -1.64 2.81
C ILE A 66 -8.94 -1.06 4.21
N PHE A 67 -9.28 0.22 4.33
CA PHE A 67 -9.36 0.95 5.59
C PHE A 67 -10.81 1.37 5.87
N ALA A 68 -11.30 1.08 7.07
CA ALA A 68 -12.55 1.59 7.60
C ALA A 68 -12.24 2.40 8.88
N PHE A 69 -12.71 3.63 8.94
CA PHE A 69 -12.44 4.52 10.06
C PHE A 69 -13.10 4.03 11.37
N GLY A 70 -12.48 4.38 12.49
CA GLY A 70 -13.05 4.18 13.81
C GLY A 70 -14.09 5.26 14.15
N GLY A 71 -14.95 5.00 15.12
CA GLY A 71 -15.94 5.99 15.59
C GLY A 71 -17.13 5.36 16.30
N GLY A 72 -17.05 4.05 16.63
CA GLY A 72 -18.09 3.34 17.36
C GLY A 72 -19.44 3.32 16.64
N PHE A 73 -19.44 3.34 15.31
CA PHE A 73 -20.63 3.46 14.44
C PHE A 73 -21.43 4.76 14.61
N LYS A 74 -20.91 5.74 15.32
CA LYS A 74 -21.58 7.03 15.56
C LYS A 74 -21.13 8.14 14.62
N GLY A 75 -19.94 8.03 14.07
CA GLY A 75 -19.37 9.03 13.17
C GLY A 75 -17.96 8.68 12.80
N GLY A 76 -17.33 9.52 11.99
CA GLY A 76 -15.99 9.40 11.48
C GLY A 76 -15.93 9.84 10.03
N ASP A 77 -14.75 9.90 9.47
CA ASP A 77 -14.52 10.34 8.09
C ASP A 77 -13.44 9.47 7.45
N LYS A 78 -13.76 8.87 6.29
CA LYS A 78 -12.79 8.13 5.48
C LYS A 78 -11.63 9.01 4.98
N ALA A 79 -11.85 10.33 4.93
CA ALA A 79 -10.88 11.32 4.44
C ALA A 79 -10.28 12.16 5.58
N ASP A 80 -10.31 11.68 6.83
CA ASP A 80 -9.68 12.37 7.94
C ASP A 80 -8.19 12.62 7.66
N LYS A 81 -7.79 13.88 7.84
CA LYS A 81 -6.43 14.36 7.53
C LYS A 81 -5.34 13.64 8.29
N GLY A 82 -5.66 13.04 9.44
CA GLY A 82 -4.72 12.25 10.22
C GLY A 82 -4.31 10.94 9.53
N TYR A 83 -5.15 10.38 8.67
CA TYR A 83 -4.87 9.12 7.98
C TYR A 83 -4.24 9.30 6.59
N ILE A 84 -4.45 10.44 5.93
CA ILE A 84 -3.98 10.67 4.56
C ILE A 84 -2.48 10.42 4.38
N PRO A 85 -1.58 10.92 5.26
CA PRO A 85 -0.15 10.67 5.13
C PRO A 85 0.21 9.17 5.16
N TYR A 86 -0.54 8.38 5.94
CA TYR A 86 -0.37 6.94 6.00
C TYR A 86 -0.84 6.24 4.71
N PHE A 87 -1.96 6.68 4.13
CA PHE A 87 -2.46 6.16 2.85
C PHE A 87 -1.47 6.44 1.72
N GLU A 88 -0.94 7.66 1.66
CA GLU A 88 0.07 8.03 0.69
C GLU A 88 1.37 7.23 0.86
N PHE A 89 1.81 7.02 2.10
CA PHE A 89 2.97 6.19 2.40
C PHE A 89 2.79 4.77 1.86
N LEU A 90 1.64 4.14 2.11
CA LEU A 90 1.35 2.79 1.59
C LEU A 90 1.28 2.76 0.06
N ALA A 91 0.63 3.77 -0.55
CA ALA A 91 0.54 3.86 -2.00
C ALA A 91 1.93 4.00 -2.65
N ARG A 92 2.84 4.80 -2.05
CA ARG A 92 4.24 4.92 -2.49
C ARG A 92 5.04 3.62 -2.32
N ASN A 93 4.60 2.73 -1.44
CA ASN A 93 5.16 1.39 -1.25
C ASN A 93 4.48 0.30 -2.09
N GLY A 94 3.69 0.68 -3.09
CA GLY A 94 3.13 -0.23 -4.09
C GLY A 94 1.77 -0.82 -3.73
N PHE A 95 1.11 -0.35 -2.69
CA PHE A 95 -0.26 -0.74 -2.36
C PHE A 95 -1.29 0.09 -3.13
N VAL A 96 -2.45 -0.48 -3.35
CA VAL A 96 -3.68 0.28 -3.60
C VAL A 96 -4.38 0.41 -2.26
N VAL A 97 -4.60 1.64 -1.80
CA VAL A 97 -5.31 1.88 -0.53
C VAL A 97 -6.73 2.33 -0.83
N VAL A 98 -7.69 1.69 -0.19
CA VAL A 98 -9.11 2.00 -0.31
C VAL A 98 -9.63 2.39 1.07
N SER A 99 -9.99 3.66 1.26
CA SER A 99 -10.66 4.14 2.47
C SER A 99 -12.15 4.25 2.20
N THR A 100 -12.97 3.56 2.99
CA THR A 100 -14.40 3.41 2.70
C THR A 100 -15.32 4.02 3.76
N ASP A 101 -16.42 4.60 3.29
CA ASP A 101 -17.54 4.91 4.16
C ASP A 101 -18.30 3.64 4.56
N TYR A 102 -18.97 3.71 5.67
CA TYR A 102 -19.99 2.76 6.11
C TYR A 102 -21.14 3.51 6.81
N ARG A 103 -22.29 2.89 6.89
CA ARG A 103 -23.43 3.51 7.58
C ARG A 103 -23.16 3.63 9.06
N THR A 104 -23.38 4.82 9.59
CA THR A 104 -23.41 5.11 11.02
C THR A 104 -24.84 5.12 11.52
N THR A 105 -25.04 4.88 12.79
CA THR A 105 -26.38 4.73 13.39
C THR A 105 -27.01 6.03 13.87
N LEU A 106 -26.42 7.18 13.53
CA LEU A 106 -26.96 8.49 13.90
C LEU A 106 -27.25 9.32 12.68
#